data_7a0abc5d23cedc27aadfb2eaac1a9853
#
_entry.id   7a0abc5d23cedc27aadfb2eaac1a9853
#
_cell.length_a   1.000
_cell.length_b   1.000
_cell.length_c   1.000
_cell.angle_alpha   90.00
_cell.angle_beta   90.00
_cell.angle_gamma   90.00
#
_symmetry.space_group_name_H-M   'P 1'
#
loop_
_entity.id
_entity.type
_entity.pdbx_description
1 polymer ?
#
loop_
_entity_poly.entity_id
_entity_poly.type
_entity_poly.pdbx_seq_one_letter_code
_entity_poly.pdbx_strand_id
1 'polypeptide(L)'
;MTSNNDPLSLSLIEMDMEIVPPKIIEEPHSLNEWTHVLCNEEMPIFSNTALSIHDILSDDRKGAMELASVILQDPNLTVKLLKISNTPHYNPSRQKMVTVSRAIIMIGSEVIRELTLVCSFLECILSSTNKQQVNEEIAQAIHAAVHVKSIAMAANDSSPEEVFIATLLNHIGSISFWCFCGGQGERIQALINKGNCTREEAEKQVLGFKLTELGVSLSKAWKLGSLIEESIKFSVVTKKPRVGLVHLGYEIAEALKEGVGSKKYDACIRKIEVRYSQIWCTSNFD
;
A
#
# COMPACT_ATOMS: atom_id res chain seq x y z
N MET A 1 10.35 41.59 49.53
CA MET A 1 8.96 41.12 49.69
C MET A 1 8.45 40.77 48.32
N THR A 2 7.92 39.58 48.25
CA THR A 2 7.21 38.89 47.18
C THR A 2 8.04 38.32 46.02
N SER A 3 8.38 37.11 46.27
CA SER A 3 8.70 36.01 45.42
C SER A 3 7.65 35.83 44.27
N ASN A 4 8.10 35.77 43.02
CA ASN A 4 7.34 35.16 41.97
C ASN A 4 8.07 33.89 41.54
N ASN A 5 7.57 32.78 42.04
CA ASN A 5 7.85 31.45 41.49
C ASN A 5 7.10 31.31 40.16
N ASP A 6 7.81 31.23 39.10
CA ASP A 6 7.29 30.80 37.79
C ASP A 6 7.65 29.32 37.59
N PRO A 7 6.69 28.37 37.62
CA PRO A 7 6.94 26.96 37.52
C PRO A 7 6.63 26.47 36.08
N LEU A 8 7.28 26.98 35.05
CA LEU A 8 7.21 26.42 33.70
C LEU A 8 8.55 26.57 32.94
N SER A 9 9.64 26.18 33.60
CA SER A 9 10.79 25.73 32.82
C SER A 9 10.60 24.25 32.52
N LEU A 10 9.84 23.96 31.48
CA LEU A 10 9.92 22.66 30.78
C LEU A 10 11.37 22.51 30.28
N SER A 11 12.15 21.79 31.06
CA SER A 11 13.40 21.23 30.60
C SER A 11 13.11 20.46 29.30
N LEU A 12 13.54 21.03 28.18
CA LEU A 12 13.78 20.27 26.96
C LEU A 12 14.66 19.09 27.38
N ILE A 13 14.08 17.94 27.53
CA ILE A 13 14.80 16.69 27.54
C ILE A 13 15.43 16.64 26.16
N GLU A 14 16.70 16.98 26.08
CA GLU A 14 17.57 16.59 24.97
C GLU A 14 17.55 15.07 24.95
N MET A 15 16.59 14.51 24.22
CA MET A 15 16.71 13.16 23.76
C MET A 15 17.82 13.20 22.70
N ASP A 16 19.03 12.89 23.13
CA ASP A 16 20.07 12.36 22.24
C ASP A 16 19.50 11.07 21.63
N MET A 17 18.67 11.22 20.61
CA MET A 17 18.39 10.13 19.69
C MET A 17 19.67 9.99 18.85
N GLU A 18 20.58 9.14 19.31
CA GLU A 18 21.54 8.54 18.41
C GLU A 18 20.75 7.99 17.23
N ILE A 19 20.83 8.67 16.09
CA ILE A 19 20.37 8.13 14.81
C ILE A 19 21.33 6.98 14.53
N VAL A 20 21.00 5.80 15.05
CA VAL A 20 21.72 4.57 14.70
C VAL A 20 21.48 4.42 13.20
N PRO A 21 22.51 4.58 12.35
CA PRO A 21 22.33 4.33 10.93
C PRO A 21 21.77 2.91 10.77
N PRO A 22 20.89 2.67 9.82
CA PRO A 22 20.33 1.35 9.62
C PRO A 22 21.50 0.37 9.54
N LYS A 23 21.48 -0.62 10.43
CA LYS A 23 22.50 -1.68 10.48
C LYS A 23 22.69 -2.11 9.04
N ILE A 24 23.92 -2.07 8.53
CA ILE A 24 24.24 -2.63 7.22
C ILE A 24 23.91 -4.13 7.34
N ILE A 25 22.65 -4.44 7.05
CA ILE A 25 22.21 -5.82 6.88
C ILE A 25 22.90 -6.24 5.59
N GLU A 26 23.67 -7.32 5.63
CA GLU A 26 24.17 -7.95 4.41
C GLU A 26 22.99 -8.02 3.44
N GLU A 27 23.17 -7.52 2.20
CA GLU A 27 22.08 -7.45 1.23
C GLU A 27 21.43 -8.83 1.13
N PRO A 28 20.10 -8.97 1.33
CA PRO A 28 19.45 -10.26 1.25
C PRO A 28 19.62 -10.86 -0.15
N HIS A 29 19.99 -12.13 -0.23
CA HIS A 29 20.32 -12.81 -1.50
C HIS A 29 19.23 -13.78 -1.98
N SER A 30 18.17 -13.96 -1.21
CA SER A 30 17.10 -14.90 -1.53
C SER A 30 15.73 -14.33 -1.21
N LEU A 31 14.69 -14.88 -1.85
CA LEU A 31 13.30 -14.55 -1.59
C LEU A 31 12.93 -14.72 -0.10
N ASN A 32 13.44 -15.79 0.54
CA ASN A 32 13.14 -16.05 1.94
C ASN A 32 13.81 -15.03 2.87
N GLU A 33 15.05 -14.65 2.61
CA GLU A 33 15.76 -13.63 3.38
C GLU A 33 15.07 -12.27 3.24
N TRP A 34 14.73 -11.87 2.02
CA TRP A 34 13.96 -10.65 1.77
C TRP A 34 12.61 -10.67 2.50
N THR A 35 11.88 -11.77 2.44
CA THR A 35 10.61 -11.91 3.16
C THR A 35 10.81 -11.77 4.66
N HIS A 36 11.85 -12.41 5.22
CA HIS A 36 12.15 -12.33 6.64
C HIS A 36 12.52 -10.91 7.08
N VAL A 37 13.40 -10.23 6.33
CA VAL A 37 13.80 -8.85 6.61
C VAL A 37 12.57 -7.95 6.60
N LEU A 38 11.78 -7.95 5.52
CA LEU A 38 10.62 -7.06 5.38
C LEU A 38 9.48 -7.38 6.36
N CYS A 39 9.42 -8.61 6.90
CA CYS A 39 8.46 -8.92 7.96
C CYS A 39 8.82 -8.28 9.30
N ASN A 40 10.10 -7.98 9.53
CA ASN A 40 10.61 -7.39 10.77
C ASN A 40 10.85 -5.87 10.65
N GLU A 41 10.88 -5.33 9.43
CA GLU A 41 11.06 -3.90 9.21
C GLU A 41 9.73 -3.12 9.30
N GLU A 42 9.85 -1.88 9.76
CA GLU A 42 8.75 -0.93 9.78
C GLU A 42 8.68 -0.17 8.45
N MET A 43 7.57 -0.33 7.74
CA MET A 43 7.37 0.36 6.46
C MET A 43 7.15 1.85 6.69
N PRO A 44 7.84 2.73 5.91
CA PRO A 44 7.59 4.17 5.96
C PRO A 44 6.20 4.51 5.44
N ILE A 45 5.63 5.61 5.95
CA ILE A 45 4.39 6.19 5.45
C ILE A 45 4.65 7.61 4.95
N PHE A 46 3.74 8.15 4.13
CA PHE A 46 3.89 9.52 3.68
C PHE A 46 3.72 10.53 4.81
N SER A 47 4.56 11.57 4.84
CA SER A 47 4.45 12.66 5.79
C SER A 47 3.08 13.36 5.72
N ASN A 48 2.53 13.53 4.53
CA ASN A 48 1.19 14.09 4.35
C ASN A 48 0.10 13.20 4.96
N THR A 49 0.24 11.86 4.90
CA THR A 49 -0.66 10.91 5.55
C THR A 49 -0.63 11.10 7.06
N ALA A 50 0.57 11.20 7.65
CA ALA A 50 0.74 11.42 9.07
C ALA A 50 0.10 12.73 9.55
N LEU A 51 0.32 13.83 8.84
CA LEU A 51 -0.29 15.14 9.14
C LEU A 51 -1.82 15.08 9.03
N SER A 52 -2.35 14.50 7.95
CA SER A 52 -3.80 14.37 7.75
C SER A 52 -4.48 13.54 8.84
N ILE A 53 -3.83 12.46 9.30
CA ILE A 53 -4.33 11.63 10.40
C ILE A 53 -4.31 12.43 11.71
N HIS A 54 -3.23 13.16 11.98
CA HIS A 54 -3.15 14.02 13.15
C HIS A 54 -4.30 15.05 13.20
N ASP A 55 -4.57 15.72 12.06
CA ASP A 55 -5.64 16.71 11.93
C ASP A 55 -7.04 16.08 12.13
N ILE A 56 -7.25 14.86 11.61
CA ILE A 56 -8.51 14.13 11.79
C ILE A 56 -8.69 13.74 13.26
N LEU A 57 -7.66 13.21 13.91
CA LEU A 57 -7.72 12.77 15.30
C LEU A 57 -7.77 13.93 16.32
N SER A 58 -7.52 15.14 15.86
CA SER A 58 -7.62 16.38 16.66
C SER A 58 -8.98 17.10 16.52
N ASP A 59 -9.84 16.65 15.60
CA ASP A 59 -11.16 17.26 15.34
C ASP A 59 -12.27 16.26 15.71
N ASP A 60 -12.94 16.48 16.84
CA ASP A 60 -14.01 15.61 17.35
C ASP A 60 -15.21 15.45 16.39
N ARG A 61 -15.32 16.28 15.36
CA ARG A 61 -16.37 16.19 14.34
C ARG A 61 -16.06 15.19 13.24
N LYS A 62 -14.78 14.76 13.13
CA LYS A 62 -14.31 13.77 12.15
C LYS A 62 -14.30 12.39 12.76
N GLY A 63 -14.62 11.41 11.96
CA GLY A 63 -14.80 10.04 12.45
C GLY A 63 -13.98 8.99 11.68
N ALA A 64 -14.36 7.74 11.91
CA ALA A 64 -13.67 6.58 11.32
C ALA A 64 -13.69 6.56 9.79
N MET A 65 -14.69 7.19 9.15
CA MET A 65 -14.82 7.25 7.69
C MET A 65 -13.73 8.14 7.07
N GLU A 66 -13.54 9.34 7.63
CA GLU A 66 -12.50 10.28 7.20
C GLU A 66 -11.11 9.67 7.42
N LEU A 67 -10.92 9.03 8.57
CA LEU A 67 -9.67 8.34 8.90
C LEU A 67 -9.39 7.21 7.92
N ALA A 68 -10.40 6.39 7.58
CA ALA A 68 -10.26 5.33 6.59
C ALA A 68 -9.88 5.88 5.20
N SER A 69 -10.47 7.01 4.79
CA SER A 69 -10.19 7.61 3.48
C SER A 69 -8.72 8.05 3.34
N VAL A 70 -8.11 8.54 4.42
CA VAL A 70 -6.70 8.94 4.43
C VAL A 70 -5.78 7.72 4.48
N ILE A 71 -6.08 6.74 5.34
CA ILE A 71 -5.28 5.51 5.46
C ILE A 71 -5.24 4.73 4.15
N LEU A 72 -6.37 4.68 3.42
CA LEU A 72 -6.47 4.01 2.12
C LEU A 72 -5.67 4.69 0.98
N GLN A 73 -5.11 5.86 1.22
CA GLN A 73 -4.18 6.51 0.29
C GLN A 73 -2.71 6.14 0.56
N ASP A 74 -2.46 5.36 1.62
CA ASP A 74 -1.11 4.93 1.99
C ASP A 74 -1.07 3.39 2.12
N PRO A 75 -0.49 2.68 1.11
CA PRO A 75 -0.42 1.23 1.12
C PRO A 75 0.31 0.67 2.33
N ASN A 76 1.40 1.33 2.76
CA ASN A 76 2.22 0.86 3.87
C ASN A 76 1.45 0.93 5.19
N LEU A 77 0.75 2.04 5.45
CA LEU A 77 -0.10 2.17 6.62
C LEU A 77 -1.31 1.22 6.56
N THR A 78 -1.90 1.04 5.37
CA THR A 78 -2.97 0.05 5.14
C THR A 78 -2.51 -1.36 5.52
N VAL A 79 -1.34 -1.79 5.04
CA VAL A 79 -0.75 -3.10 5.41
C VAL A 79 -0.55 -3.19 6.91
N LYS A 80 0.06 -2.17 7.52
CA LYS A 80 0.37 -2.18 8.96
C LYS A 80 -0.89 -2.30 9.79
N LEU A 81 -1.93 -1.52 9.45
CA LEU A 81 -3.21 -1.57 10.13
C LEU A 81 -3.87 -2.96 10.02
N LEU A 82 -3.88 -3.55 8.82
CA LEU A 82 -4.43 -4.89 8.61
C LEU A 82 -3.61 -5.97 9.36
N LYS A 83 -2.29 -5.89 9.39
CA LYS A 83 -1.44 -6.79 10.16
C LYS A 83 -1.81 -6.75 11.64
N ILE A 84 -1.85 -5.57 12.25
CA ILE A 84 -2.13 -5.38 13.67
C ILE A 84 -3.56 -5.81 14.00
N SER A 85 -4.55 -5.44 13.17
CA SER A 85 -5.95 -5.84 13.38
C SER A 85 -6.17 -7.36 13.34
N ASN A 86 -5.29 -8.11 12.68
CA ASN A 86 -5.35 -9.57 12.61
C ASN A 86 -4.54 -10.27 13.72
N THR A 87 -3.91 -9.53 14.63
CA THR A 87 -3.23 -10.15 15.79
C THR A 87 -4.24 -10.67 16.81
N PRO A 88 -3.89 -11.71 17.60
CA PRO A 88 -4.79 -12.25 18.62
C PRO A 88 -5.25 -11.23 19.67
N HIS A 89 -4.45 -10.19 19.93
CA HIS A 89 -4.75 -9.13 20.88
C HIS A 89 -5.98 -8.31 20.47
N TYR A 90 -6.03 -7.89 19.20
CA TYR A 90 -7.14 -7.08 18.67
C TYR A 90 -8.24 -7.94 18.04
N ASN A 91 -7.97 -9.18 17.66
CA ASN A 91 -8.93 -10.07 16.99
C ASN A 91 -8.98 -11.45 17.66
N PRO A 92 -9.50 -11.53 18.87
CA PRO A 92 -9.62 -12.80 19.60
C PRO A 92 -10.55 -13.80 18.87
N SER A 93 -11.53 -13.32 18.10
CA SER A 93 -12.44 -14.17 17.31
C SER A 93 -11.78 -14.80 16.10
N ARG A 94 -10.57 -14.38 15.73
CA ARG A 94 -9.82 -14.81 14.54
C ARG A 94 -10.56 -14.65 13.21
N GLN A 95 -11.61 -13.83 13.18
CA GLN A 95 -12.28 -13.46 11.93
C GLN A 95 -11.35 -12.51 11.15
N LYS A 96 -11.00 -12.91 9.92
CA LYS A 96 -10.04 -12.15 9.12
C LYS A 96 -10.52 -10.75 8.85
N MET A 97 -9.71 -9.75 9.24
CA MET A 97 -9.91 -8.34 8.90
C MET A 97 -9.29 -8.08 7.53
N VAL A 98 -10.12 -7.67 6.58
CA VAL A 98 -9.72 -7.40 5.19
C VAL A 98 -10.08 -5.98 4.75
N THR A 99 -10.66 -5.18 5.66
CA THR A 99 -11.02 -3.78 5.40
C THR A 99 -10.45 -2.85 6.46
N VAL A 100 -10.05 -1.66 6.04
CA VAL A 100 -9.50 -0.61 6.91
C VAL A 100 -10.58 -0.07 7.84
N SER A 101 -11.80 0.13 7.35
CA SER A 101 -12.92 0.63 8.15
C SER A 101 -13.21 -0.24 9.37
N ARG A 102 -13.20 -1.57 9.21
CA ARG A 102 -13.36 -2.48 10.34
C ARG A 102 -12.15 -2.52 11.26
N ALA A 103 -10.94 -2.44 10.68
CA ALA A 103 -9.70 -2.41 11.46
C ALA A 103 -9.65 -1.19 12.39
N ILE A 104 -10.05 0.01 11.91
CA ILE A 104 -10.11 1.24 12.71
C ILE A 104 -11.01 1.06 13.93
N ILE A 105 -12.20 0.49 13.74
CA ILE A 105 -13.16 0.24 14.84
C ILE A 105 -12.59 -0.72 15.90
N MET A 106 -11.83 -1.73 15.44
CA MET A 106 -11.25 -2.74 16.32
C MET A 106 -10.03 -2.24 17.10
N ILE A 107 -9.17 -1.47 16.47
CA ILE A 107 -7.88 -1.03 17.03
C ILE A 107 -8.06 0.24 17.86
N GLY A 108 -8.91 1.15 17.41
CA GLY A 108 -9.12 2.46 18.02
C GLY A 108 -8.14 3.53 17.55
N SER A 109 -8.52 4.79 17.76
CA SER A 109 -7.82 5.97 17.27
C SER A 109 -6.43 6.18 17.88
N GLU A 110 -6.26 5.87 19.16
CA GLU A 110 -4.98 6.07 19.85
C GLU A 110 -3.86 5.21 19.27
N VAL A 111 -4.14 3.92 19.03
CA VAL A 111 -3.14 3.02 18.43
C VAL A 111 -2.79 3.47 17.00
N ILE A 112 -3.77 3.98 16.25
CA ILE A 112 -3.53 4.53 14.92
C ILE A 112 -2.62 5.76 14.99
N ARG A 113 -2.83 6.63 15.99
CA ARG A 113 -1.97 7.80 16.25
C ARG A 113 -0.51 7.38 16.49
N GLU A 114 -0.29 6.43 17.38
CA GLU A 114 1.05 5.91 17.70
C GLU A 114 1.73 5.29 16.48
N LEU A 115 1.00 4.44 15.75
CA LEU A 115 1.51 3.81 14.52
C LEU A 115 1.93 4.83 13.47
N THR A 116 1.09 5.84 13.29
CA THR A 116 1.33 6.91 12.32
C THR A 116 2.59 7.68 12.68
N LEU A 117 2.78 8.01 13.95
CA LEU A 117 3.96 8.72 14.43
C LEU A 117 5.24 7.92 14.17
N VAL A 118 5.27 6.64 14.59
CA VAL A 118 6.45 5.77 14.39
C VAL A 118 6.80 5.64 12.91
N CYS A 119 5.82 5.41 12.04
CA CYS A 119 6.08 5.18 10.62
C CYS A 119 6.49 6.45 9.86
N SER A 120 6.06 7.65 10.29
CA SER A 120 6.42 8.90 9.62
C SER A 120 7.91 9.25 9.70
N PHE A 121 8.59 8.83 10.76
CA PHE A 121 10.04 9.01 10.89
C PHE A 121 10.85 8.24 9.86
N LEU A 122 10.33 7.10 9.38
CA LEU A 122 11.03 6.23 8.44
C LEU A 122 11.10 6.82 7.02
N GLU A 123 10.14 7.66 6.64
CA GLU A 123 10.18 8.35 5.33
C GLU A 123 11.43 9.23 5.17
N CYS A 124 11.91 9.81 6.26
CA CYS A 124 13.10 10.67 6.23
C CYS A 124 14.39 9.91 5.90
N ILE A 125 14.40 8.59 6.07
CA ILE A 125 15.58 7.74 5.88
C ILE A 125 15.72 7.28 4.43
N LEU A 126 14.63 7.32 3.63
CA LEU A 126 14.66 6.89 2.24
C LEU A 126 15.55 7.79 1.37
N SER A 127 16.38 7.16 0.53
CA SER A 127 17.14 7.89 -0.48
C SER A 127 16.20 8.57 -1.48
N SER A 128 16.67 9.67 -2.13
CA SER A 128 15.86 10.41 -3.12
C SER A 128 15.41 9.51 -4.30
N THR A 129 16.31 8.64 -4.77
CA THR A 129 16.02 7.71 -5.87
C THR A 129 14.97 6.68 -5.47
N ASN A 130 15.09 6.09 -4.30
CA ASN A 130 14.11 5.13 -3.80
C ASN A 130 12.75 5.78 -3.56
N LYS A 131 12.72 7.02 -3.05
CA LYS A 131 11.47 7.80 -2.91
C LYS A 131 10.73 7.94 -4.23
N GLN A 132 11.43 8.26 -5.31
CA GLN A 132 10.79 8.40 -6.62
C GLN A 132 10.14 7.09 -7.06
N GLN A 133 10.84 5.96 -7.00
CA GLN A 133 10.30 4.65 -7.37
C GLN A 133 9.10 4.25 -6.50
N VAL A 134 9.21 4.44 -5.18
CA VAL A 134 8.11 4.15 -4.26
C VAL A 134 6.89 5.01 -4.60
N ASN A 135 7.07 6.31 -4.83
CA ASN A 135 5.99 7.24 -5.16
C ASN A 135 5.31 6.87 -6.48
N GLU A 136 6.07 6.48 -7.52
CA GLU A 136 5.52 6.05 -8.80
C GLU A 136 4.67 4.78 -8.67
N GLU A 137 5.15 3.77 -7.93
CA GLU A 137 4.42 2.53 -7.65
C GLU A 137 3.12 2.81 -6.87
N ILE A 138 3.20 3.64 -5.83
CA ILE A 138 2.04 3.99 -5.01
C ILE A 138 1.04 4.83 -5.79
N ALA A 139 1.49 5.82 -6.56
CA ALA A 139 0.60 6.63 -7.38
C ALA A 139 -0.17 5.76 -8.38
N GLN A 140 0.50 4.83 -9.06
CA GLN A 140 -0.14 3.89 -9.97
C GLN A 140 -1.14 2.99 -9.24
N ALA A 141 -0.79 2.48 -8.06
CA ALA A 141 -1.67 1.64 -7.26
C ALA A 141 -2.93 2.37 -6.80
N ILE A 142 -2.81 3.63 -6.36
CA ILE A 142 -3.96 4.46 -5.96
C ILE A 142 -4.86 4.73 -7.16
N HIS A 143 -4.32 5.14 -8.31
CA HIS A 143 -5.10 5.37 -9.52
C HIS A 143 -5.89 4.12 -9.92
N ALA A 144 -5.21 2.96 -9.98
CA ALA A 144 -5.85 1.68 -10.28
C ALA A 144 -6.98 1.35 -9.29
N ALA A 145 -6.72 1.52 -7.99
CA ALA A 145 -7.66 1.18 -6.92
C ALA A 145 -8.92 2.06 -6.93
N VAL A 146 -8.78 3.36 -7.20
CA VAL A 146 -9.91 4.30 -7.29
C VAL A 146 -10.86 3.91 -8.43
N HIS A 147 -10.32 3.61 -9.62
CA HIS A 147 -11.14 3.19 -10.76
C HIS A 147 -11.87 1.89 -10.48
N VAL A 148 -11.16 0.91 -9.93
CA VAL A 148 -11.74 -0.41 -9.63
C VAL A 148 -12.81 -0.34 -8.55
N LYS A 149 -12.64 0.49 -7.53
CA LYS A 149 -13.66 0.69 -6.50
C LYS A 149 -14.97 1.18 -7.11
N SER A 150 -14.90 2.16 -8.01
CA SER A 150 -16.09 2.69 -8.72
C SER A 150 -16.76 1.60 -9.55
N ILE A 151 -15.99 0.76 -10.27
CA ILE A 151 -16.53 -0.34 -11.05
C ILE A 151 -17.16 -1.40 -10.12
N ALA A 152 -16.49 -1.76 -9.01
CA ALA A 152 -17.01 -2.73 -8.04
C ALA A 152 -18.31 -2.26 -7.40
N MET A 153 -18.41 -0.96 -7.07
CA MET A 153 -19.65 -0.36 -6.56
C MET A 153 -20.78 -0.45 -7.59
N ALA A 154 -20.53 -0.06 -8.84
CA ALA A 154 -21.49 -0.17 -9.94
C ALA A 154 -21.90 -1.62 -10.22
N ALA A 155 -20.99 -2.58 -9.98
CA ALA A 155 -21.23 -4.02 -10.09
C ALA A 155 -21.98 -4.63 -8.89
N ASN A 156 -22.37 -3.86 -7.89
CA ASN A 156 -22.96 -4.32 -6.65
C ASN A 156 -22.08 -5.42 -5.96
N ASP A 157 -20.74 -5.24 -6.01
CA ASP A 157 -19.82 -6.15 -5.30
C ASP A 157 -20.10 -6.12 -3.80
N SER A 158 -20.02 -7.26 -3.15
CA SER A 158 -20.30 -7.39 -1.72
C SER A 158 -19.35 -6.61 -0.81
N SER A 159 -18.14 -6.29 -1.29
CA SER A 159 -17.14 -5.51 -0.55
C SER A 159 -16.22 -4.74 -1.51
N PRO A 160 -16.68 -3.60 -2.08
CA PRO A 160 -15.84 -2.77 -2.96
C PRO A 160 -14.56 -2.28 -2.30
N GLU A 161 -14.56 -2.09 -0.98
CA GLU A 161 -13.37 -1.73 -0.21
C GLU A 161 -12.32 -2.83 -0.25
N GLU A 162 -12.70 -4.10 -0.15
CA GLU A 162 -11.75 -5.23 -0.25
C GLU A 162 -11.09 -5.29 -1.63
N VAL A 163 -11.87 -5.02 -2.70
CA VAL A 163 -11.33 -4.94 -4.07
C VAL A 163 -10.39 -3.75 -4.22
N PHE A 164 -10.73 -2.61 -3.64
CA PHE A 164 -9.85 -1.44 -3.59
C PHE A 164 -8.52 -1.78 -2.92
N ILE A 165 -8.56 -2.38 -1.72
CA ILE A 165 -7.35 -2.76 -0.96
C ILE A 165 -6.53 -3.79 -1.73
N ALA A 166 -7.17 -4.79 -2.34
CA ALA A 166 -6.46 -5.79 -3.15
C ALA A 166 -5.74 -5.15 -4.35
N THR A 167 -6.35 -4.13 -4.95
CA THR A 167 -5.71 -3.38 -6.03
C THR A 167 -4.57 -2.52 -5.49
N LEU A 168 -4.79 -1.77 -4.41
CA LEU A 168 -3.78 -0.93 -3.79
C LEU A 168 -2.52 -1.72 -3.40
N LEU A 169 -2.70 -2.95 -2.91
CA LEU A 169 -1.62 -3.80 -2.43
C LEU A 169 -1.10 -4.81 -3.46
N ASN A 170 -1.58 -4.77 -4.70
CA ASN A 170 -1.15 -5.72 -5.73
C ASN A 170 0.36 -5.65 -5.99
N HIS A 171 0.96 -4.47 -5.92
CA HIS A 171 2.40 -4.24 -6.10
C HIS A 171 3.17 -4.15 -4.77
N ILE A 172 2.64 -4.70 -3.68
CA ILE A 172 3.27 -4.57 -2.34
C ILE A 172 4.69 -5.14 -2.29
N GLY A 173 5.02 -6.15 -3.07
CA GLY A 173 6.38 -6.67 -3.19
C GLY A 173 7.36 -5.65 -3.75
N SER A 174 6.95 -4.92 -4.79
CA SER A 174 7.72 -3.82 -5.38
C SER A 174 7.85 -2.65 -4.41
N ILE A 175 6.73 -2.17 -3.86
CA ILE A 175 6.72 -1.06 -2.90
C ILE A 175 7.66 -1.37 -1.72
N SER A 176 7.52 -2.56 -1.11
CA SER A 176 8.35 -2.97 0.02
C SER A 176 9.83 -3.07 -0.34
N PHE A 177 10.14 -3.66 -1.49
CA PHE A 177 11.52 -3.77 -1.96
C PHE A 177 12.17 -2.38 -2.13
N TRP A 178 11.51 -1.47 -2.85
CA TRP A 178 12.06 -0.13 -3.11
C TRP A 178 12.24 0.72 -1.85
N CYS A 179 11.53 0.43 -0.77
CA CYS A 179 11.79 1.07 0.52
C CYS A 179 13.15 0.69 1.13
N PHE A 180 13.65 -0.54 0.85
CA PHE A 180 14.80 -1.10 1.55
C PHE A 180 15.89 -1.68 0.63
N CYS A 181 15.78 -1.51 -0.69
CA CYS A 181 16.58 -2.24 -1.69
C CYS A 181 18.09 -1.94 -1.71
N GLY A 182 18.56 -0.88 -1.06
CA GLY A 182 19.99 -0.52 -1.08
C GLY A 182 20.57 -0.51 -2.51
N GLY A 183 21.79 -1.04 -2.66
CA GLY A 183 22.49 -1.12 -3.95
C GLY A 183 21.85 -2.08 -4.98
N GLN A 184 20.99 -3.00 -4.55
CA GLN A 184 20.27 -3.90 -5.47
C GLN A 184 19.29 -3.13 -6.36
N GLY A 185 18.61 -2.11 -5.80
CA GLY A 185 17.72 -1.22 -6.56
C GLY A 185 18.46 -0.48 -7.67
N GLU A 186 19.62 0.07 -7.37
CA GLU A 186 20.47 0.76 -8.34
C GLU A 186 20.90 -0.18 -9.48
N ARG A 187 21.26 -1.43 -9.17
CA ARG A 187 21.63 -2.44 -10.17
C ARG A 187 20.46 -2.79 -11.09
N ILE A 188 19.25 -2.96 -10.54
CA ILE A 188 18.04 -3.20 -11.34
C ILE A 188 17.78 -2.02 -12.26
N GLN A 189 17.79 -0.79 -11.73
CA GLN A 189 17.54 0.41 -12.52
C GLN A 189 18.57 0.61 -13.63
N ALA A 190 19.84 0.32 -13.37
CA ALA A 190 20.90 0.38 -14.37
C ALA A 190 20.69 -0.59 -15.52
N LEU A 191 20.18 -1.79 -15.24
CA LEU A 191 19.85 -2.78 -16.30
C LEU A 191 18.66 -2.33 -17.14
N ILE A 192 17.61 -1.83 -16.52
CA ILE A 192 16.41 -1.30 -17.21
C ILE A 192 16.80 -0.12 -18.11
N ASN A 193 17.60 0.82 -17.62
CA ASN A 193 18.04 2.01 -18.36
C ASN A 193 18.92 1.67 -19.57
N LYS A 194 19.63 0.53 -19.56
CA LYS A 194 20.37 0.04 -20.74
C LYS A 194 19.46 -0.44 -21.86
N GLY A 195 18.17 -0.64 -21.59
CA GLY A 195 17.16 -0.98 -22.62
C GLY A 195 17.22 -2.41 -23.17
N ASN A 196 18.07 -3.29 -22.63
CA ASN A 196 18.33 -4.63 -23.17
C ASN A 196 17.53 -5.73 -22.47
N CYS A 197 16.74 -5.42 -21.44
CA CYS A 197 15.95 -6.38 -20.69
C CYS A 197 14.66 -5.75 -20.15
N THR A 198 13.66 -6.57 -19.94
CA THR A 198 12.44 -6.19 -19.24
C THR A 198 12.71 -5.99 -17.74
N ARG A 199 11.82 -5.32 -17.04
CA ARG A 199 11.90 -5.16 -15.58
C ARG A 199 11.99 -6.51 -14.86
N GLU A 200 11.16 -7.48 -15.23
CA GLU A 200 11.18 -8.82 -14.64
C GLU A 200 12.48 -9.58 -14.86
N GLU A 201 13.11 -9.39 -16.04
CA GLU A 201 14.42 -9.97 -16.33
C GLU A 201 15.52 -9.33 -15.50
N ALA A 202 15.48 -7.99 -15.30
CA ALA A 202 16.42 -7.28 -14.45
C ALA A 202 16.28 -7.72 -12.98
N GLU A 203 15.04 -7.86 -12.49
CA GLU A 203 14.75 -8.37 -11.14
C GLU A 203 15.36 -9.78 -10.95
N LYS A 204 15.08 -10.70 -11.86
CA LYS A 204 15.64 -12.06 -11.81
C LYS A 204 17.16 -12.09 -11.87
N GLN A 205 17.76 -11.22 -12.69
CA GLN A 205 19.22 -11.16 -12.83
C GLN A 205 19.90 -10.67 -11.54
N VAL A 206 19.30 -9.71 -10.85
CA VAL A 206 19.89 -9.09 -9.65
C VAL A 206 19.51 -9.84 -8.37
N LEU A 207 18.24 -10.26 -8.24
CA LEU A 207 17.68 -10.83 -7.03
C LEU A 207 17.57 -12.36 -7.06
N GLY A 208 17.52 -12.97 -8.26
CA GLY A 208 17.20 -14.38 -8.44
C GLY A 208 15.70 -14.70 -8.45
N PHE A 209 14.84 -13.72 -8.19
CA PHE A 209 13.37 -13.85 -8.18
C PHE A 209 12.70 -12.58 -8.71
N LYS A 210 11.37 -12.63 -8.92
CA LYS A 210 10.57 -11.46 -9.31
C LYS A 210 9.97 -10.78 -8.08
N LEU A 211 9.77 -9.47 -8.13
CA LEU A 211 9.11 -8.72 -7.05
C LEU A 211 7.63 -9.15 -6.84
N THR A 212 6.98 -9.72 -7.87
CA THR A 212 5.68 -10.37 -7.72
C THR A 212 5.74 -11.61 -6.81
N GLU A 213 6.83 -12.40 -6.86
CA GLU A 213 7.03 -13.55 -5.98
C GLU A 213 7.22 -13.08 -4.52
N LEU A 214 7.94 -11.98 -4.33
CA LEU A 214 8.09 -11.34 -3.03
C LEU A 214 6.73 -10.83 -2.51
N GLY A 215 5.91 -10.21 -3.36
CA GLY A 215 4.56 -9.78 -3.02
C GLY A 215 3.67 -10.93 -2.54
N VAL A 216 3.71 -12.08 -3.21
CA VAL A 216 3.00 -13.29 -2.77
C VAL A 216 3.50 -13.77 -1.41
N SER A 217 4.82 -13.80 -1.20
CA SER A 217 5.42 -14.23 0.07
C SER A 217 5.02 -13.32 1.22
N LEU A 218 5.11 -12.00 1.02
CA LEU A 218 4.71 -10.99 2.00
C LEU A 218 3.21 -11.03 2.30
N SER A 219 2.36 -11.16 1.28
CA SER A 219 0.90 -11.23 1.45
C SER A 219 0.49 -12.42 2.34
N LYS A 220 1.17 -13.55 2.22
CA LYS A 220 0.99 -14.72 3.08
C LYS A 220 1.50 -14.48 4.50
N ALA A 221 2.74 -14.01 4.64
CA ALA A 221 3.38 -13.75 5.93
C ALA A 221 2.59 -12.73 6.76
N TRP A 222 2.08 -11.68 6.12
CA TRP A 222 1.27 -10.64 6.74
C TRP A 222 -0.22 -10.97 6.83
N LYS A 223 -0.66 -12.11 6.29
CA LYS A 223 -2.05 -12.58 6.31
C LYS A 223 -3.05 -11.56 5.73
N LEU A 224 -2.70 -10.90 4.64
CA LEU A 224 -3.47 -9.78 4.08
C LEU A 224 -4.82 -10.20 3.46
N GLY A 225 -4.97 -11.43 2.98
CA GLY A 225 -6.22 -11.91 2.40
C GLY A 225 -6.01 -12.70 1.11
N SER A 226 -6.97 -13.58 0.83
CA SER A 226 -6.88 -14.45 -0.36
C SER A 226 -7.00 -13.66 -1.65
N LEU A 227 -7.82 -12.61 -1.68
CA LEU A 227 -7.99 -11.78 -2.88
C LEU A 227 -6.68 -11.08 -3.27
N ILE A 228 -5.93 -10.56 -2.28
CA ILE A 228 -4.63 -9.93 -2.50
C ILE A 228 -3.63 -10.96 -3.02
N GLU A 229 -3.49 -12.10 -2.33
CA GLU A 229 -2.56 -13.16 -2.75
C GLU A 229 -2.86 -13.65 -4.17
N GLU A 230 -4.12 -13.90 -4.48
CA GLU A 230 -4.56 -14.38 -5.78
C GLU A 230 -4.34 -13.32 -6.88
N SER A 231 -4.61 -12.06 -6.58
CA SER A 231 -4.42 -10.98 -7.55
C SER A 231 -2.96 -10.75 -7.92
N ILE A 232 -2.03 -10.98 -6.98
CA ILE A 232 -0.59 -10.92 -7.26
C ILE A 232 -0.13 -12.15 -8.07
N LYS A 233 -0.66 -13.34 -7.71
CA LYS A 233 -0.21 -14.63 -8.25
C LYS A 233 -0.72 -14.91 -9.66
N PHE A 234 -1.97 -14.56 -9.96
CA PHE A 234 -2.60 -14.88 -11.23
C PHE A 234 -2.45 -13.73 -12.22
N SER A 235 -2.13 -14.06 -13.47
CA SER A 235 -2.10 -13.09 -14.56
C SER A 235 -3.52 -12.64 -14.97
N VAL A 236 -3.58 -11.64 -15.86
CA VAL A 236 -4.80 -10.99 -16.37
C VAL A 236 -5.90 -11.96 -16.85
N VAL A 237 -5.54 -13.17 -17.30
CA VAL A 237 -6.49 -14.19 -17.76
C VAL A 237 -6.93 -15.07 -16.59
N THR A 238 -7.94 -14.62 -15.87
CA THR A 238 -8.53 -15.38 -14.74
C THR A 238 -10.04 -15.51 -14.89
N LYS A 239 -10.56 -16.67 -14.46
CA LYS A 239 -12.02 -16.88 -14.33
C LYS A 239 -12.60 -16.27 -13.06
N LYS A 240 -11.77 -15.69 -12.17
CA LYS A 240 -12.18 -15.07 -10.91
C LYS A 240 -12.52 -13.60 -11.14
N PRO A 241 -13.80 -13.17 -11.04
CA PRO A 241 -14.22 -11.82 -11.42
C PRO A 241 -13.48 -10.72 -10.65
N ARG A 242 -13.34 -10.86 -9.33
CA ARG A 242 -12.69 -9.86 -8.46
C ARG A 242 -11.19 -9.72 -8.72
N VAL A 243 -10.49 -10.83 -8.98
CA VAL A 243 -9.08 -10.82 -9.41
C VAL A 243 -8.95 -10.10 -10.75
N GLY A 244 -9.86 -10.39 -11.69
CA GLY A 244 -9.88 -9.71 -12.98
C GLY A 244 -10.12 -8.21 -12.88
N LEU A 245 -10.91 -7.75 -11.88
CA LEU A 245 -11.09 -6.33 -11.59
C LEU A 245 -9.80 -5.66 -11.16
N VAL A 246 -9.03 -6.30 -10.27
CA VAL A 246 -7.74 -5.77 -9.82
C VAL A 246 -6.81 -5.48 -11.00
N HIS A 247 -6.65 -6.45 -11.91
CA HIS A 247 -5.81 -6.26 -13.10
C HIS A 247 -6.36 -5.21 -14.07
N LEU A 248 -7.68 -5.16 -14.24
CA LEU A 248 -8.32 -4.13 -15.06
C LEU A 248 -8.02 -2.72 -14.54
N GLY A 249 -7.97 -2.53 -13.23
CA GLY A 249 -7.59 -1.24 -12.63
C GLY A 249 -6.21 -0.77 -13.09
N TYR A 250 -5.22 -1.64 -13.09
CA TYR A 250 -3.88 -1.32 -13.58
C TYR A 250 -3.84 -1.06 -15.09
N GLU A 251 -4.61 -1.85 -15.88
CA GLU A 251 -4.74 -1.59 -17.32
C GLU A 251 -5.34 -0.21 -17.59
N ILE A 252 -6.37 0.20 -16.82
CA ILE A 252 -6.98 1.54 -16.93
C ILE A 252 -5.97 2.62 -16.53
N ALA A 253 -5.30 2.46 -15.40
CA ALA A 253 -4.31 3.43 -14.92
C ALA A 253 -3.17 3.62 -15.94
N GLU A 254 -2.72 2.55 -16.60
CA GLU A 254 -1.70 2.60 -17.65
C GLU A 254 -2.24 3.24 -18.93
N ALA A 255 -3.47 2.90 -19.34
CA ALA A 255 -4.10 3.48 -20.52
C ALA A 255 -4.34 4.99 -20.39
N LEU A 256 -4.63 5.48 -19.18
CA LEU A 256 -4.81 6.90 -18.90
C LEU A 256 -3.52 7.70 -19.03
N LYS A 257 -2.35 7.10 -18.86
CA LYS A 257 -1.05 7.77 -19.14
C LYS A 257 -0.92 8.13 -20.62
N GLU A 258 -1.54 7.35 -21.52
CA GLU A 258 -1.56 7.64 -22.96
C GLU A 258 -2.69 8.62 -23.37
N GLY A 259 -3.58 8.92 -22.43
CA GLY A 259 -4.71 9.84 -22.62
C GLY A 259 -6.04 9.15 -22.86
N VAL A 260 -7.11 9.87 -22.50
CA VAL A 260 -8.49 9.48 -22.78
C VAL A 260 -8.71 9.45 -24.30
N GLY A 261 -9.32 8.35 -24.81
CA GLY A 261 -9.52 8.14 -26.24
C GLY A 261 -8.33 7.46 -26.95
N SER A 262 -7.27 7.08 -26.23
CA SER A 262 -6.23 6.22 -26.76
C SER A 262 -6.79 4.82 -27.09
N LYS A 263 -6.13 4.10 -28.04
CA LYS A 263 -6.54 2.72 -28.36
C LYS A 263 -6.56 1.80 -27.15
N LYS A 264 -5.64 1.99 -26.20
CA LYS A 264 -5.60 1.23 -24.95
C LYS A 264 -6.78 1.58 -24.04
N TYR A 265 -7.09 2.86 -23.91
CA TYR A 265 -8.24 3.31 -23.12
C TYR A 265 -9.54 2.73 -23.66
N ASP A 266 -9.77 2.84 -24.97
CA ASP A 266 -10.99 2.30 -25.64
C ASP A 266 -11.07 0.76 -25.49
N ALA A 267 -9.93 0.07 -25.50
CA ALA A 267 -9.90 -1.37 -25.24
C ALA A 267 -10.28 -1.72 -23.80
N CYS A 268 -9.86 -0.93 -22.80
CA CYS A 268 -10.27 -1.09 -21.42
C CYS A 268 -11.77 -0.85 -21.24
N ILE A 269 -12.31 0.21 -21.85
CA ILE A 269 -13.77 0.50 -21.80
C ILE A 269 -14.57 -0.67 -22.39
N ARG A 270 -14.19 -1.19 -23.54
CA ARG A 270 -14.84 -2.37 -24.15
C ARG A 270 -14.78 -3.61 -23.24
N LYS A 271 -13.67 -3.83 -22.52
CA LYS A 271 -13.57 -4.91 -21.53
C LYS A 271 -14.57 -4.74 -20.38
N ILE A 272 -14.75 -3.51 -19.91
CA ILE A 272 -15.74 -3.18 -18.87
C ILE A 272 -17.14 -3.46 -19.39
N GLU A 273 -17.48 -2.94 -20.57
CA GLU A 273 -18.80 -3.12 -21.18
C GLU A 273 -19.15 -4.60 -21.37
N VAL A 274 -18.25 -5.39 -21.94
CA VAL A 274 -18.50 -6.83 -22.18
C VAL A 274 -18.61 -7.62 -20.87
N ARG A 275 -17.77 -7.35 -19.89
CA ARG A 275 -17.69 -8.13 -18.66
C ARG A 275 -18.75 -7.73 -17.64
N TYR A 276 -19.18 -6.48 -17.70
CA TYR A 276 -20.12 -5.86 -16.75
C TYR A 276 -21.36 -5.27 -17.43
N SER A 277 -21.68 -5.70 -18.65
CA SER A 277 -22.85 -5.24 -19.45
C SER A 277 -24.19 -5.36 -18.71
N GLN A 278 -24.30 -6.31 -17.79
CA GLN A 278 -25.51 -6.43 -16.96
C GLN A 278 -25.72 -5.25 -15.99
N ILE A 279 -24.65 -4.49 -15.69
CA ILE A 279 -24.67 -3.36 -14.77
C ILE A 279 -25.22 -2.11 -15.45
N TRP A 280 -24.91 -1.92 -16.75
CA TRP A 280 -25.31 -0.74 -17.53
C TRP A 280 -26.78 -0.81 -17.98
N CYS A 281 -27.37 -2.01 -18.05
CA CYS A 281 -28.78 -2.17 -18.40
C CYS A 281 -29.72 -1.79 -17.25
N THR A 282 -29.30 -1.76 -16.01
CA THR A 282 -30.14 -1.44 -14.86
C THR A 282 -30.10 0.03 -14.43
N SER A 283 -29.08 0.80 -14.84
CA SER A 283 -28.93 2.20 -14.45
C SER A 283 -29.50 3.23 -15.45
N ASN A 284 -30.11 2.80 -16.55
CA ASN A 284 -30.75 3.69 -17.53
C ASN A 284 -32.30 3.72 -17.45
N PHE A 285 -32.87 3.22 -16.36
CA PHE A 285 -34.31 3.35 -16.09
C PHE A 285 -34.50 3.79 -14.63
N ASP A 286 -34.26 5.09 -14.36
CA ASP A 286 -35.02 5.89 -13.39
C ASP A 286 -34.73 7.39 -13.65
#